data_be11046a4730b0fcb2e365b096489f75
#
_entry.id   be11046a4730b0fcb2e365b096489f75
#
_cell.length_a   1.000
_cell.length_b   1.000
_cell.length_c   1.000
_cell.angle_alpha   90.00
_cell.angle_beta   90.00
_cell.angle_gamma   90.00
#
_symmetry.space_group_name_H-M   'P 1'
#
loop_
_entity.id
_entity.type
_entity.pdbx_description
1 polymer ?
#
loop_
_entity_poly.entity_id
_entity_poly.type
_entity_poly.pdbx_seq_one_letter_code
_entity_poly.pdbx_strand_id
1 'polypeptide(L)'
;MKTNNDCSNDPVLQALQAASDPIRLNILTCLVFNSEKRITSETYNIVKSTLSHHIKMLKDAQLIQEIKIGKTKKYILNQEYIERELPGLLELIRFRAKDQEN
;
A
#
# COMPACT_ATOMS: atom_id res chain seq x y z
N MET A 1 2.65 -13.03 -28.60
CA MET A 1 2.48 -12.51 -27.28
C MET A 1 2.37 -13.64 -26.29
N LYS A 2 3.04 -13.53 -25.24
CA LYS A 2 2.90 -14.58 -24.29
C LYS A 2 1.78 -14.31 -23.32
N THR A 3 1.03 -15.31 -23.11
CA THR A 3 0.05 -15.30 -22.09
C THR A 3 0.81 -15.44 -20.81
N ASN A 4 0.60 -14.53 -19.95
CA ASN A 4 1.48 -14.45 -18.84
C ASN A 4 0.69 -14.40 -17.56
N ASN A 5 0.80 -15.44 -16.79
CA ASN A 5 0.20 -15.47 -15.48
C ASN A 5 1.14 -14.98 -14.41
N ASP A 6 2.31 -14.55 -14.84
CA ASP A 6 3.30 -14.04 -13.91
C ASP A 6 3.13 -12.55 -13.76
N CYS A 7 2.53 -12.13 -12.67
CA CYS A 7 2.28 -10.70 -12.44
C CYS A 7 3.55 -9.96 -12.00
N SER A 8 4.69 -10.62 -11.92
CA SER A 8 5.90 -9.94 -11.49
C SER A 8 6.36 -8.91 -12.50
N ASN A 9 5.91 -9.01 -13.76
CA ASN A 9 6.28 -8.05 -14.80
C ASN A 9 5.17 -7.07 -15.14
N ASP A 10 4.09 -7.07 -14.37
CA ASP A 10 2.95 -6.21 -14.64
C ASP A 10 2.71 -5.30 -13.44
N PRO A 11 3.17 -4.05 -13.51
CA PRO A 11 3.01 -3.16 -12.35
C PRO A 11 1.56 -2.95 -11.94
N VAL A 12 0.66 -2.88 -12.90
CA VAL A 12 -0.75 -2.68 -12.59
C VAL A 12 -1.31 -3.89 -11.86
N LEU A 13 -1.03 -5.07 -12.35
CA LEU A 13 -1.54 -6.28 -11.71
C LEU A 13 -0.96 -6.47 -10.32
N GLN A 14 0.33 -6.22 -10.17
CA GLN A 14 0.96 -6.28 -8.85
C GLN A 14 0.32 -5.31 -7.87
N ALA A 15 0.06 -4.08 -8.33
CA ALA A 15 -0.55 -3.08 -7.48
C ALA A 15 -1.96 -3.47 -7.08
N LEU A 16 -2.74 -3.98 -8.03
CA LEU A 16 -4.10 -4.38 -7.72
C LEU A 16 -4.13 -5.54 -6.75
N GLN A 17 -3.22 -6.49 -6.90
CA GLN A 17 -3.13 -7.60 -5.96
C GLN A 17 -2.72 -7.14 -4.57
N ALA A 18 -1.73 -6.25 -4.51
CA ALA A 18 -1.28 -5.75 -3.22
C ALA A 18 -2.36 -4.94 -2.52
N ALA A 19 -3.18 -4.22 -3.28
CA ALA A 19 -4.23 -3.38 -2.71
C ALA A 19 -5.52 -4.14 -2.42
N SER A 20 -5.65 -5.38 -2.86
CA SER A 20 -6.91 -6.11 -2.75
C SER A 20 -7.02 -6.86 -1.42
N ASP A 21 -6.77 -6.16 -0.35
CA ASP A 21 -6.89 -6.69 1.00
C ASP A 21 -7.28 -5.54 1.92
N PRO A 22 -8.23 -5.75 2.84
CA PRO A 22 -8.71 -4.65 3.68
C PRO A 22 -7.61 -3.95 4.47
N ILE A 23 -6.68 -4.71 5.02
CA ILE A 23 -5.61 -4.12 5.81
C ILE A 23 -4.65 -3.35 4.93
N ARG A 24 -4.22 -3.95 3.82
CA ARG A 24 -3.30 -3.28 2.91
C ARG A 24 -3.92 -2.03 2.31
N LEU A 25 -5.20 -2.12 1.94
CA LEU A 25 -5.87 -0.94 1.41
C LEU A 25 -6.00 0.16 2.47
N ASN A 26 -6.23 -0.23 3.72
CA ASN A 26 -6.28 0.75 4.79
C ASN A 26 -4.93 1.42 5.02
N ILE A 27 -3.85 0.65 4.93
CA ILE A 27 -2.51 1.22 5.05
C ILE A 27 -2.29 2.28 3.98
N LEU A 28 -2.63 1.95 2.73
CA LEU A 28 -2.49 2.90 1.64
C LEU A 28 -3.34 4.14 1.87
N THR A 29 -4.56 3.96 2.35
CA THR A 29 -5.44 5.09 2.63
C THR A 29 -4.84 6.01 3.69
N CYS A 30 -4.30 5.43 4.75
CA CYS A 30 -3.67 6.23 5.80
C CYS A 30 -2.51 7.04 5.24
N LEU A 31 -1.72 6.42 4.37
CA LEU A 31 -0.55 7.11 3.82
C LEU A 31 -0.97 8.20 2.81
N VAL A 32 -2.04 7.97 2.06
CA VAL A 32 -2.54 8.97 1.14
C VAL A 32 -2.93 10.26 1.88
N PHE A 33 -3.52 10.12 3.04
CA PHE A 33 -3.98 11.27 3.81
C PHE A 33 -2.97 11.75 4.84
N ASN A 34 -1.76 11.21 4.80
CA ASN A 34 -0.72 11.56 5.77
C ASN A 34 -1.23 11.41 7.20
N SER A 35 -2.00 10.36 7.43
CA SER A 35 -2.55 10.09 8.74
C SER A 35 -1.42 9.82 9.72
N GLU A 36 -1.56 10.30 10.94
CA GLU A 36 -0.59 10.02 11.98
C GLU A 36 -0.82 8.66 12.64
N LYS A 37 -1.83 7.97 12.18
CA LYS A 37 -2.11 6.63 12.67
C LYS A 37 -0.92 5.73 12.46
N ARG A 38 -0.50 5.05 13.50
CA ARG A 38 0.65 4.18 13.40
C ARG A 38 0.26 2.88 12.70
N ILE A 39 1.17 2.41 11.88
CA ILE A 39 0.98 1.14 11.18
C ILE A 39 1.64 0.07 12.04
N THR A 40 0.87 -0.50 12.93
CA THR A 40 1.36 -1.49 13.88
C THR A 40 0.43 -2.70 13.91
N SER A 41 0.95 -3.79 14.46
CA SER A 41 0.14 -4.99 14.60
C SER A 41 -1.04 -4.76 15.54
N GLU A 42 -0.86 -3.92 16.55
CA GLU A 42 -1.94 -3.61 17.49
C GLU A 42 -3.05 -2.84 16.79
N THR A 43 -2.68 -1.90 15.94
CA THR A 43 -3.67 -1.11 15.21
C THR A 43 -4.63 -1.99 14.42
N TYR A 44 -4.11 -3.06 13.83
CA TYR A 44 -4.91 -3.94 12.98
C TYR A 44 -5.31 -5.23 13.66
N ASN A 45 -4.92 -5.39 14.92
CA ASN A 45 -5.28 -6.57 15.70
C ASN A 45 -4.83 -7.86 15.00
N ILE A 46 -3.58 -7.88 14.58
CA ILE A 46 -2.97 -9.03 13.92
C ILE A 46 -1.59 -9.27 14.50
N VAL A 47 -1.05 -10.46 14.26
CA VAL A 47 0.30 -10.74 14.76
C VAL A 47 1.33 -10.03 13.89
N LYS A 48 2.51 -9.84 14.46
CA LYS A 48 3.56 -9.06 13.80
C LYS A 48 4.00 -9.67 12.49
N SER A 49 4.06 -10.99 12.40
CA SER A 49 4.48 -11.64 11.15
C SER A 49 3.47 -11.39 10.03
N THR A 50 2.18 -11.34 10.38
CA THR A 50 1.16 -11.03 9.39
C THR A 50 1.27 -9.60 8.91
N LEU A 51 1.52 -8.67 9.83
CA LEU A 51 1.72 -7.28 9.42
C LEU A 51 2.95 -7.16 8.52
N SER A 52 4.04 -7.82 8.89
CA SER A 52 5.26 -7.79 8.07
C SER A 52 4.99 -8.29 6.66
N HIS A 53 4.16 -9.33 6.53
CA HIS A 53 3.80 -9.84 5.22
C HIS A 53 3.03 -8.81 4.40
N HIS A 54 2.07 -8.14 5.03
CA HIS A 54 1.32 -7.09 4.34
C HIS A 54 2.23 -5.96 3.88
N ILE A 55 3.12 -5.53 4.75
CA ILE A 55 4.07 -4.46 4.42
C ILE A 55 4.96 -4.90 3.25
N LYS A 56 5.44 -6.15 3.31
CA LYS A 56 6.30 -6.65 2.25
C LYS A 56 5.57 -6.66 0.91
N MET A 57 4.32 -7.07 0.89
CA MET A 57 3.58 -7.09 -0.37
C MET A 57 3.42 -5.69 -0.95
N LEU A 58 3.18 -4.70 -0.10
CA LEU A 58 3.09 -3.32 -0.57
C LEU A 58 4.43 -2.80 -1.08
N LYS A 59 5.51 -3.16 -0.39
CA LYS A 59 6.86 -2.75 -0.83
C LYS A 59 7.24 -3.43 -2.15
N ASP A 60 6.94 -4.70 -2.27
CA ASP A 60 7.27 -5.45 -3.49
C ASP A 60 6.52 -4.91 -4.71
N ALA A 61 5.30 -4.40 -4.49
CA ALA A 61 4.54 -3.77 -5.56
C ALA A 61 4.96 -2.32 -5.79
N GLN A 62 5.94 -1.84 -5.04
CA GLN A 62 6.49 -0.49 -5.14
C GLN A 62 5.49 0.59 -4.80
N LEU A 63 4.51 0.27 -3.99
CA LEU A 63 3.51 1.25 -3.59
C LEU A 63 3.97 2.08 -2.40
N ILE A 64 4.82 1.52 -1.56
CA ILE A 64 5.32 2.24 -0.39
C ILE A 64 6.81 2.06 -0.28
N GLN A 65 7.42 2.96 0.47
CA GLN A 65 8.84 2.90 0.81
C GLN A 65 8.98 2.92 2.31
N GLU A 66 10.00 2.24 2.80
CA GLU A 66 10.32 2.22 4.21
C GLU A 66 11.49 3.15 4.46
N ILE A 67 11.34 4.01 5.46
CA ILE A 67 12.39 4.93 5.86
C ILE A 67 12.74 4.62 7.31
N LYS A 68 14.04 4.44 7.56
CA LYS A 68 14.52 4.22 8.91
C LYS A 68 15.08 5.51 9.47
N ILE A 69 14.60 5.89 10.63
CA ILE A 69 15.12 7.06 11.34
C ILE A 69 15.51 6.58 12.74
N GLY A 70 16.81 6.37 12.95
CA GLY A 70 17.25 5.76 14.18
C GLY A 70 16.70 4.35 14.32
N LYS A 71 15.96 4.11 15.38
CA LYS A 71 15.35 2.81 15.62
C LYS A 71 13.91 2.73 15.12
N THR A 72 13.41 3.81 14.53
CA THR A 72 12.04 3.90 14.11
C THR A 72 11.91 3.67 12.62
N LYS A 73 10.90 2.94 12.23
CA LYS A 73 10.56 2.75 10.82
C LYS A 73 9.36 3.60 10.47
N LYS A 74 9.43 4.26 9.35
CA LYS A 74 8.33 5.05 8.84
C LYS A 74 8.04 4.63 7.42
N TYR A 75 6.79 4.66 7.02
CA TYR A 75 6.39 4.28 5.68
C TYR A 75 5.79 5.47 4.97
N ILE A 76 6.13 5.63 3.71
CA ILE A 76 5.56 6.68 2.87
C ILE A 76 5.14 6.09 1.54
N LEU A 77 4.22 6.77 0.87
CA LEU A 77 3.85 6.37 -0.48
C LEU A 77 4.99 6.63 -1.45
N ASN A 78 5.13 5.72 -2.39
CA ASN A 78 6.05 5.92 -3.51
C ASN A 78 5.30 6.72 -4.58
N GLN A 79 5.01 7.96 -4.26
CA GLN A 79 4.04 8.75 -5.02
C GLN A 79 4.46 8.95 -6.47
N GLU A 80 5.73 9.23 -6.71
CA GLU A 80 6.20 9.44 -8.06
C GLU A 80 5.99 8.19 -8.94
N TYR A 81 6.32 7.03 -8.38
CA TYR A 81 6.12 5.79 -9.10
C TYR A 81 4.63 5.54 -9.38
N ILE A 82 3.80 5.77 -8.36
CA ILE A 82 2.37 5.50 -8.50
C ILE A 82 1.77 6.41 -9.57
N GLU A 83 2.14 7.68 -9.57
CA GLU A 83 1.58 8.60 -10.55
C GLU A 83 2.04 8.29 -11.96
N ARG A 84 3.26 7.79 -12.11
CA ARG A 84 3.80 7.45 -13.42
C ARG A 84 3.26 6.12 -13.96
N GLU A 85 3.23 5.10 -13.10
CA GLU A 85 2.90 3.75 -13.56
C GLU A 85 1.46 3.36 -13.28
N LEU A 86 0.81 4.03 -12.34
CA LEU A 86 -0.52 3.64 -11.87
C LEU A 86 -1.41 4.87 -11.79
N PRO A 87 -1.56 5.60 -12.91
CA PRO A 87 -2.37 6.83 -12.86
C PRO A 87 -3.81 6.54 -12.44
N GLY A 88 -4.32 7.37 -11.56
CA GLY A 88 -5.67 7.21 -11.06
C GLY A 88 -5.79 6.42 -9.77
N LEU A 89 -4.75 5.70 -9.38
CA LEU A 89 -4.84 4.88 -8.18
C LEU A 89 -5.05 5.72 -6.92
N LEU A 90 -4.31 6.80 -6.78
CA LEU A 90 -4.45 7.63 -5.59
C LEU A 90 -5.80 8.33 -5.55
N GLU A 91 -6.28 8.78 -6.69
CA GLU A 91 -7.62 9.38 -6.77
C GLU A 91 -8.70 8.39 -6.39
N LEU A 92 -8.54 7.14 -6.84
CA LEU A 92 -9.50 6.10 -6.49
C LEU A 92 -9.53 5.86 -4.99
N ILE A 93 -8.36 5.80 -4.38
CA ILE A 93 -8.28 5.57 -2.93
C ILE A 93 -8.91 6.73 -2.16
N ARG A 94 -8.64 7.97 -2.60
CA ARG A 94 -9.25 9.13 -1.97
C ARG A 94 -10.76 9.14 -2.12
N PHE A 95 -11.24 8.80 -3.29
CA PHE A 95 -12.67 8.75 -3.54
C PHE A 95 -13.35 7.72 -2.63
N ARG A 96 -12.76 6.55 -2.52
CA ARG A 96 -13.30 5.50 -1.67
C ARG A 96 -13.35 5.92 -0.20
N ALA A 97 -12.27 6.53 0.27
CA ALA A 97 -12.20 6.95 1.66
C ALA A 97 -13.21 8.03 1.97
N LYS A 98 -13.38 8.97 1.04
CA LYS A 98 -14.33 10.05 1.21
C LYS A 98 -15.76 9.52 1.30
N ASP A 99 -16.07 8.53 0.48
CA ASP A 99 -17.38 7.92 0.48
C ASP A 99 -17.65 7.21 1.81
N GLN A 100 -16.62 6.67 2.42
CA GLN A 100 -16.77 5.93 3.66
C GLN A 100 -16.87 6.83 4.89
N GLU A 101 -16.54 8.10 4.75
CA GLU A 101 -16.59 9.02 5.88
C GLU A 101 -17.99 9.48 6.21
N ASN A 102 -18.96 9.18 5.40
CA ASN A 102 -20.33 9.60 5.65
C ASN A 102 -21.09 8.60 6.50
#